data_57c683adc3cc04b50e52d2c7a917b17e
#
_entry.id   57c683adc3cc04b50e52d2c7a917b17e
#
_cell.length_a   1.000
_cell.length_b   1.000
_cell.length_c   1.000
_cell.angle_alpha   90.00
_cell.angle_beta   90.00
_cell.angle_gamma   90.00
#
_symmetry.space_group_name_H-M   'P 1'
#
loop_
_entity.id
_entity.type
_entity.pdbx_description
1 polymer ?
#
loop_
_entity_poly.entity_id
_entity_poly.type
_entity_poly.pdbx_seq_one_letter_code
_entity_poly.pdbx_strand_id
1 'polypeptide(L)'
;MEVGIMPQNMNRIIPLQGVLNFRDMGGYTTQRGKSVKRNLFFRSANLAKMTQEDKQKFNKLGIKTIFDYRDDHEAENQPTPPIEGVQNIRVPARGAAAFKMPGATKSEKVNFDFYKQLDTEMFAQFYAQMPFNNPSFQQLMKLVKDERNLGLLHHCAVGKDRTGVGGALILLTLDVPRETIMQDYLLTNSLLTPMVTQMEQKLKVAYPDADLTMFYEIMSANEKFLNAVFNEIDTRYESDADFLQDQFGISKQIRAELQAKYLE
;
A
#
# COMPACT_ATOMS: atom_id res chain seq x y z
N MET A 1 5.18 -9.46 -20.28
CA MET A 1 6.55 -8.91 -20.15
C MET A 1 6.94 -9.03 -18.69
N GLU A 2 7.98 -9.82 -18.38
CA GLU A 2 8.56 -9.82 -17.04
C GLU A 2 9.17 -8.45 -16.78
N VAL A 3 8.54 -7.66 -15.97
CA VAL A 3 9.15 -6.43 -15.42
C VAL A 3 10.18 -6.91 -14.41
N GLY A 4 11.42 -7.06 -14.84
CA GLY A 4 12.52 -7.42 -13.97
C GLY A 4 12.66 -6.41 -12.85
N ILE A 5 12.73 -6.89 -11.59
CA ILE A 5 12.95 -6.04 -10.44
C ILE A 5 14.29 -5.35 -10.60
N MET A 6 14.32 -4.02 -10.65
CA MET A 6 15.56 -3.25 -10.73
C MET A 6 16.46 -3.59 -9.53
N PRO A 7 17.79 -3.77 -9.71
CA PRO A 7 18.70 -4.20 -8.65
C PRO A 7 18.61 -3.37 -7.35
N GLN A 8 18.40 -2.07 -7.46
CA GLN A 8 18.24 -1.15 -6.33
C GLN A 8 16.96 -1.42 -5.50
N ASN A 9 15.95 -2.08 -6.06
CA ASN A 9 14.71 -2.44 -5.36
C ASN A 9 14.82 -3.77 -4.63
N MET A 10 15.73 -4.67 -5.02
CA MET A 10 15.88 -5.98 -4.37
C MET A 10 16.28 -5.86 -2.88
N ASN A 11 17.07 -4.85 -2.53
CA ASN A 11 17.52 -4.64 -1.15
C ASN A 11 16.42 -4.14 -0.20
N ARG A 12 15.21 -3.83 -0.71
CA ARG A 12 14.06 -3.38 0.09
C ARG A 12 13.11 -4.51 0.39
N ILE A 13 13.07 -5.52 -0.47
CA ILE A 13 12.16 -6.67 -0.33
C ILE A 13 12.63 -7.52 0.83
N ILE A 14 11.74 -7.77 1.78
CA ILE A 14 11.99 -8.63 2.93
C ILE A 14 11.14 -9.89 2.74
N PRO A 15 11.75 -11.02 2.33
CA PRO A 15 11.01 -12.23 2.05
C PRO A 15 10.49 -12.85 3.35
N LEU A 16 9.17 -12.94 3.45
CA LEU A 16 8.43 -13.65 4.48
C LEU A 16 7.66 -14.81 3.86
N GLN A 17 7.44 -15.89 4.63
CA GLN A 17 6.77 -17.10 4.12
C GLN A 17 5.26 -16.91 3.98
N GLY A 18 4.64 -16.27 4.96
CA GLY A 18 3.19 -16.10 5.03
C GLY A 18 2.70 -14.68 4.72
N VAL A 19 3.59 -13.73 4.44
CA VAL A 19 3.22 -12.33 4.17
C VAL A 19 3.78 -11.89 2.82
N LEU A 20 2.89 -11.57 1.91
CA LEU A 20 3.25 -11.07 0.57
C LEU A 20 3.52 -9.56 0.59
N ASN A 21 4.21 -9.10 -0.45
CA ASN A 21 4.38 -7.67 -0.75
C ASN A 21 5.06 -6.88 0.38
N PHE A 22 5.86 -7.57 1.24
CA PHE A 22 6.51 -6.97 2.39
C PHE A 22 7.85 -6.33 2.00
N ARG A 23 8.01 -5.04 2.31
CA ARG A 23 9.23 -4.29 2.04
C ARG A 23 9.43 -3.07 2.93
N ASP A 24 10.69 -2.68 3.09
CA ASP A 24 11.14 -1.40 3.64
C ASP A 24 10.94 -0.29 2.59
N MET A 25 10.42 0.84 2.99
CA MET A 25 10.25 2.02 2.16
C MET A 25 11.45 2.98 2.21
N GLY A 26 12.54 2.58 2.87
CA GLY A 26 13.79 3.34 2.94
C GLY A 26 14.68 3.20 1.69
N GLY A 27 15.71 4.05 1.61
CA GLY A 27 16.70 4.07 0.54
C GLY A 27 16.21 4.66 -0.79
N TYR A 28 15.06 5.34 -0.82
CA TYR A 28 14.64 6.14 -1.98
C TYR A 28 15.32 7.50 -1.95
N THR A 29 15.84 7.92 -3.10
CA THR A 29 16.46 9.23 -3.26
C THR A 29 15.40 10.31 -3.41
N THR A 30 15.55 11.41 -2.66
CA THR A 30 14.69 12.58 -2.72
C THR A 30 15.09 13.51 -3.85
N GLN A 31 14.26 14.51 -4.19
CA GLN A 31 14.58 15.56 -5.19
C GLN A 31 15.84 16.32 -4.85
N ARG A 32 16.21 16.39 -3.57
CA ARG A 32 17.41 17.10 -3.07
C ARG A 32 18.62 16.20 -2.87
N GLY A 33 18.59 14.96 -3.38
CA GLY A 33 19.73 14.04 -3.36
C GLY A 33 19.98 13.34 -2.02
N LYS A 34 19.12 13.54 -1.01
CA LYS A 34 19.14 12.76 0.24
C LYS A 34 18.44 11.44 0.05
N SER A 35 18.65 10.49 0.95
CA SER A 35 17.96 9.20 0.96
C SER A 35 17.02 9.05 2.14
N VAL A 36 15.88 8.41 1.95
CA VAL A 36 14.99 8.00 3.05
C VAL A 36 15.71 6.97 3.91
N LYS A 37 15.82 7.19 5.22
CA LYS A 37 16.41 6.24 6.16
C LYS A 37 15.68 4.91 6.14
N ARG A 38 16.41 3.81 6.30
CA ARG A 38 15.84 2.47 6.36
C ARG A 38 15.22 2.16 7.72
N ASN A 39 14.34 1.16 7.74
CA ASN A 39 13.69 0.64 8.94
C ASN A 39 12.75 1.64 9.65
N LEU A 40 12.32 2.70 8.96
CA LEU A 40 11.36 3.66 9.49
C LEU A 40 9.93 3.30 9.08
N PHE A 41 9.73 3.00 7.81
CA PHE A 41 8.42 2.74 7.20
C PHE A 41 8.47 1.43 6.41
N PHE A 42 7.45 0.61 6.60
CA PHE A 42 7.28 -0.67 5.92
C PHE A 42 5.88 -0.76 5.33
N ARG A 43 5.74 -1.52 4.26
CA ARG A 43 4.44 -1.83 3.68
C ARG A 43 4.33 -3.31 3.34
N SER A 44 3.09 -3.86 3.40
CA SER A 44 2.83 -5.27 3.07
C SER A 44 1.38 -5.56 2.69
N ALA A 45 1.10 -6.80 2.32
CA ALA A 45 -0.22 -7.41 2.41
C ALA A 45 -0.59 -7.68 3.87
N ASN A 46 -1.81 -8.21 4.14
CA ASN A 46 -2.24 -8.58 5.48
C ASN A 46 -1.32 -9.63 6.13
N LEU A 47 -1.29 -9.64 7.46
CA LEU A 47 -0.38 -10.45 8.26
C LEU A 47 -1.01 -11.78 8.76
N ALA A 48 -2.23 -12.10 8.35
CA ALA A 48 -3.00 -13.21 8.90
C ALA A 48 -2.33 -14.60 8.77
N LYS A 49 -1.49 -14.77 7.74
CA LYS A 49 -0.77 -16.03 7.48
C LYS A 49 0.68 -16.02 7.97
N MET A 50 1.05 -15.04 8.79
CA MET A 50 2.40 -14.93 9.35
C MET A 50 2.82 -16.22 10.07
N THR A 51 3.94 -16.80 9.66
CA THR A 51 4.50 -18.01 10.31
C THR A 51 5.27 -17.64 11.57
N GLN A 52 5.68 -18.65 12.34
CA GLN A 52 6.52 -18.41 13.51
C GLN A 52 7.91 -17.87 13.11
N GLU A 53 8.44 -18.32 11.98
CA GLU A 53 9.70 -17.81 11.43
C GLU A 53 9.56 -16.35 10.98
N ASP A 54 8.42 -16.01 10.35
CA ASP A 54 8.11 -14.63 9.97
C ASP A 54 8.05 -13.71 11.20
N LYS A 55 7.43 -14.14 12.30
CA LYS A 55 7.40 -13.39 13.56
C LYS A 55 8.79 -13.13 14.11
N GLN A 56 9.69 -14.10 14.02
CA GLN A 56 11.09 -13.92 14.46
C GLN A 56 11.83 -12.90 13.59
N LYS A 57 11.61 -12.90 12.26
CA LYS A 57 12.18 -11.90 11.36
C LYS A 57 11.58 -10.53 11.64
N PHE A 58 10.26 -10.46 11.79
CA PHE A 58 9.52 -9.23 12.07
C PHE A 58 10.02 -8.52 13.34
N ASN A 59 10.27 -9.27 14.42
CA ASN A 59 10.80 -8.72 15.67
C ASN A 59 12.19 -8.07 15.50
N LYS A 60 13.01 -8.59 14.57
CA LYS A 60 14.35 -8.03 14.27
C LYS A 60 14.30 -6.73 13.47
N LEU A 61 13.18 -6.42 12.83
CA LEU A 61 13.02 -5.19 12.02
C LEU A 61 12.72 -3.94 12.87
N GLY A 62 12.47 -4.11 14.18
CA GLY A 62 12.17 -2.99 15.07
C GLY A 62 10.82 -2.35 14.81
N ILE A 63 9.87 -3.09 14.23
CA ILE A 63 8.50 -2.61 13.99
C ILE A 63 7.80 -2.47 15.32
N LYS A 64 7.24 -1.28 15.58
CA LYS A 64 6.53 -0.93 16.82
C LYS A 64 5.05 -0.72 16.59
N THR A 65 4.68 -0.30 15.39
CA THR A 65 3.30 0.07 15.06
C THR A 65 2.89 -0.57 13.75
N ILE A 66 1.75 -1.22 13.74
CA ILE A 66 1.04 -1.69 12.55
C ILE A 66 -0.15 -0.79 12.33
N PHE A 67 -0.30 -0.26 11.12
CA PHE A 67 -1.47 0.48 10.68
C PHE A 67 -2.26 -0.32 9.64
N ASP A 68 -3.52 -0.63 9.95
CA ASP A 68 -4.39 -1.48 9.15
C ASP A 68 -5.55 -0.68 8.54
N TYR A 69 -5.60 -0.61 7.20
CA TYR A 69 -6.64 0.09 6.45
C TYR A 69 -7.94 -0.71 6.27
N ARG A 70 -7.96 -1.99 6.66
CA ARG A 70 -9.05 -2.92 6.38
C ARG A 70 -10.29 -2.60 7.19
N ASP A 71 -11.44 -2.90 6.60
CA ASP A 71 -12.72 -2.85 7.32
C ASP A 71 -12.85 -4.01 8.33
N ASP A 72 -13.95 -4.00 9.08
CA ASP A 72 -14.20 -4.99 10.13
C ASP A 72 -14.31 -6.39 9.52
N HIS A 73 -15.06 -6.53 8.42
CA HIS A 73 -15.27 -7.83 7.77
C HIS A 73 -13.95 -8.42 7.21
N GLU A 74 -13.09 -7.60 6.57
CA GLU A 74 -11.78 -8.05 6.10
C GLU A 74 -10.89 -8.50 7.27
N ALA A 75 -10.88 -7.73 8.36
CA ALA A 75 -10.02 -8.00 9.52
C ALA A 75 -10.50 -9.19 10.35
N GLU A 76 -11.81 -9.41 10.48
CA GLU A 76 -12.40 -10.57 11.15
C GLU A 76 -12.13 -11.87 10.39
N ASN A 77 -12.22 -11.85 9.05
CA ASN A 77 -11.95 -13.01 8.20
C ASN A 77 -10.46 -13.38 8.14
N GLN A 78 -9.57 -12.38 8.28
CA GLN A 78 -8.12 -12.57 8.24
C GLN A 78 -7.46 -11.73 9.35
N PRO A 79 -7.59 -12.10 10.62
CA PRO A 79 -7.11 -11.32 11.75
C PRO A 79 -5.60 -11.18 11.73
N THR A 80 -5.12 -9.97 12.03
CA THR A 80 -3.70 -9.73 12.30
C THR A 80 -3.33 -10.44 13.59
N PRO A 81 -2.34 -11.36 13.59
CA PRO A 81 -1.93 -12.05 14.80
C PRO A 81 -1.34 -11.05 15.81
N PRO A 82 -1.53 -11.27 17.12
CA PRO A 82 -0.88 -10.47 18.12
C PRO A 82 0.66 -10.67 18.05
N ILE A 83 1.38 -9.55 18.14
CA ILE A 83 2.85 -9.54 18.16
C ILE A 83 3.26 -8.76 19.40
N GLU A 84 4.05 -9.37 20.25
CA GLU A 84 4.47 -8.78 21.51
C GLU A 84 5.23 -7.45 21.27
N GLY A 85 4.89 -6.42 22.02
CA GLY A 85 5.51 -5.09 21.92
C GLY A 85 5.11 -4.29 20.68
N VAL A 86 4.18 -4.79 19.84
CA VAL A 86 3.71 -4.11 18.64
C VAL A 86 2.27 -3.65 18.80
N GLN A 87 2.03 -2.35 18.63
CA GLN A 87 0.70 -1.77 18.62
C GLN A 87 0.03 -2.00 17.25
N ASN A 88 -1.20 -2.49 17.22
CA ASN A 88 -2.02 -2.57 16.01
C ASN A 88 -3.12 -1.51 16.05
N ILE A 89 -3.10 -0.59 15.10
CA ILE A 89 -4.06 0.51 14.97
C ILE A 89 -4.83 0.28 13.67
N ARG A 90 -6.13 0.02 13.76
CA ARG A 90 -6.99 -0.16 12.60
C ARG A 90 -7.94 1.01 12.44
N VAL A 91 -7.86 1.65 11.28
CA VAL A 91 -8.80 2.69 10.84
C VAL A 91 -9.19 2.40 9.39
N PRO A 92 -10.39 1.90 9.14
CA PRO A 92 -10.85 1.58 7.80
C PRO A 92 -10.77 2.76 6.84
N ALA A 93 -10.14 2.57 5.69
CA ALA A 93 -10.12 3.58 4.66
C ALA A 93 -11.48 3.65 3.97
N ARG A 94 -12.19 4.77 4.12
CA ARG A 94 -13.49 5.01 3.48
C ARG A 94 -13.35 4.95 1.96
N GLY A 95 -14.39 4.48 1.31
CA GLY A 95 -14.43 4.34 -0.16
C GLY A 95 -13.85 3.00 -0.67
N ALA A 96 -12.89 2.39 0.02
CA ALA A 96 -12.37 1.07 -0.38
C ALA A 96 -13.38 -0.07 -0.17
N ALA A 97 -14.33 0.09 0.77
CA ALA A 97 -15.40 -0.89 1.01
C ALA A 97 -16.40 -1.00 -0.15
N ALA A 98 -16.45 -0.01 -1.06
CA ALA A 98 -17.30 -0.10 -2.25
C ALA A 98 -16.83 -1.18 -3.24
N PHE A 99 -15.55 -1.57 -3.17
CA PHE A 99 -14.96 -2.65 -3.98
C PHE A 99 -14.59 -3.85 -3.11
N LYS A 100 -15.60 -4.53 -2.57
CA LYS A 100 -15.40 -5.86 -1.99
C LYS A 100 -14.97 -6.80 -3.10
N MET A 101 -13.67 -7.12 -3.14
CA MET A 101 -13.13 -8.09 -4.09
C MET A 101 -13.69 -9.48 -3.76
N PRO A 102 -14.53 -10.09 -4.60
CA PRO A 102 -14.98 -11.46 -4.38
C PRO A 102 -13.79 -12.41 -4.43
N GLY A 103 -13.74 -13.36 -3.50
CA GLY A 103 -12.64 -14.33 -3.39
C GLY A 103 -11.50 -13.90 -2.46
N ALA A 104 -11.62 -12.76 -1.78
CA ALA A 104 -10.69 -12.37 -0.74
C ALA A 104 -10.74 -13.30 0.49
N THR A 105 -11.80 -14.04 0.67
CA THR A 105 -11.97 -15.05 1.73
C THR A 105 -11.93 -16.47 1.20
N LYS A 106 -11.53 -17.44 2.04
CA LYS A 106 -11.48 -18.87 1.66
C LYS A 106 -12.84 -19.45 1.25
N SER A 107 -13.95 -18.86 1.68
CA SER A 107 -15.32 -19.34 1.48
C SER A 107 -16.04 -18.70 0.30
N GLU A 108 -15.55 -17.59 -0.23
CA GLU A 108 -16.18 -16.91 -1.36
C GLU A 108 -15.74 -17.56 -2.66
N LYS A 109 -16.73 -18.02 -3.45
CA LYS A 109 -16.47 -18.41 -4.84
C LYS A 109 -16.00 -17.18 -5.60
N VAL A 110 -14.91 -17.31 -6.34
CA VAL A 110 -14.46 -16.27 -7.24
C VAL A 110 -15.58 -16.02 -8.25
N ASN A 111 -16.21 -14.86 -8.17
CA ASN A 111 -17.32 -14.51 -9.05
C ASN A 111 -16.78 -13.73 -10.24
N PHE A 112 -16.67 -14.38 -11.40
CA PHE A 112 -16.17 -13.75 -12.62
C PHE A 112 -17.08 -12.62 -13.12
N ASP A 113 -18.38 -12.67 -12.89
CA ASP A 113 -19.32 -11.61 -13.29
C ASP A 113 -19.06 -10.30 -12.57
N PHE A 114 -18.42 -10.35 -11.40
CA PHE A 114 -17.95 -9.15 -10.72
C PHE A 114 -16.91 -8.40 -11.57
N TYR A 115 -15.91 -9.11 -12.13
CA TYR A 115 -14.87 -8.46 -12.94
C TYR A 115 -15.41 -7.88 -14.24
N LYS A 116 -16.46 -8.47 -14.83
CA LYS A 116 -17.13 -7.93 -16.04
C LYS A 116 -17.83 -6.59 -15.81
N GLN A 117 -18.23 -6.33 -14.55
CA GLN A 117 -18.93 -5.07 -14.18
C GLN A 117 -17.96 -3.95 -13.79
N LEU A 118 -16.67 -4.27 -13.67
CA LEU A 118 -15.66 -3.27 -13.31
C LEU A 118 -15.21 -2.51 -14.55
N ASP A 119 -15.00 -1.20 -14.35
CA ASP A 119 -14.41 -0.30 -15.32
C ASP A 119 -13.13 0.30 -14.71
N THR A 120 -12.04 0.27 -15.48
CA THR A 120 -10.76 0.85 -15.06
C THR A 120 -10.84 2.35 -14.80
N GLU A 121 -11.74 3.06 -15.52
CA GLU A 121 -11.96 4.49 -15.29
C GLU A 121 -12.63 4.75 -13.95
N MET A 122 -13.69 4.00 -13.65
CA MET A 122 -14.35 4.07 -12.35
C MET A 122 -13.37 3.73 -11.21
N PHE A 123 -12.47 2.76 -11.43
CA PHE A 123 -11.46 2.38 -10.44
C PHE A 123 -10.40 3.49 -10.26
N ALA A 124 -9.99 4.15 -11.34
CA ALA A 124 -9.09 5.30 -11.30
C ALA A 124 -9.72 6.50 -10.56
N GLN A 125 -11.00 6.80 -10.82
CA GLN A 125 -11.74 7.82 -10.08
C GLN A 125 -11.85 7.52 -8.59
N PHE A 126 -12.04 6.26 -8.24
CA PHE A 126 -12.01 5.81 -6.85
C PHE A 126 -10.64 6.08 -6.19
N TYR A 127 -9.54 5.76 -6.88
CA TYR A 127 -8.19 6.10 -6.39
C TYR A 127 -8.01 7.60 -6.23
N ALA A 128 -8.44 8.40 -7.21
CA ALA A 128 -8.32 9.84 -7.20
C ALA A 128 -8.90 10.47 -5.92
N GLN A 129 -10.02 9.95 -5.43
CA GLN A 129 -10.70 10.47 -4.24
C GLN A 129 -10.18 9.90 -2.92
N MET A 130 -9.41 8.80 -2.96
CA MET A 130 -9.05 8.04 -1.78
C MET A 130 -8.33 8.84 -0.69
N PRO A 131 -7.35 9.73 -0.96
CA PRO A 131 -6.61 10.43 0.08
C PRO A 131 -7.37 11.64 0.66
N PHE A 132 -8.46 12.11 0.02
CA PHE A 132 -9.13 13.34 0.40
C PHE A 132 -10.17 13.14 1.48
N ASN A 133 -10.12 13.97 2.54
CA ASN A 133 -11.07 13.93 3.66
C ASN A 133 -11.26 12.53 4.25
N ASN A 134 -10.22 11.70 4.23
CA ASN A 134 -10.28 10.30 4.63
C ASN A 134 -9.61 10.11 6.01
N PRO A 135 -10.39 9.78 7.06
CA PRO A 135 -9.87 9.63 8.42
C PRO A 135 -8.73 8.61 8.54
N SER A 136 -8.72 7.58 7.69
CA SER A 136 -7.68 6.55 7.70
C SER A 136 -6.32 7.15 7.32
N PHE A 137 -6.26 7.89 6.22
CA PHE A 137 -5.00 8.53 5.81
C PHE A 137 -4.61 9.68 6.72
N GLN A 138 -5.58 10.40 7.30
CA GLN A 138 -5.30 11.42 8.33
C GLN A 138 -4.65 10.77 9.56
N GLN A 139 -5.15 9.61 10.01
CA GLN A 139 -4.55 8.89 11.13
C GLN A 139 -3.17 8.33 10.78
N LEU A 140 -2.98 7.76 9.57
CA LEU A 140 -1.66 7.34 9.11
C LEU A 140 -0.66 8.49 9.21
N MET A 141 -1.00 9.66 8.62
CA MET A 141 -0.09 10.80 8.58
C MET A 141 0.14 11.43 9.97
N LYS A 142 -0.81 11.26 10.90
CA LYS A 142 -0.60 11.59 12.31
C LYS A 142 0.46 10.67 12.95
N LEU A 143 0.44 9.37 12.65
CA LEU A 143 1.45 8.42 13.13
C LEU A 143 2.84 8.72 12.51
N VAL A 144 2.89 9.08 11.24
CA VAL A 144 4.14 9.47 10.55
C VAL A 144 4.80 10.70 11.20
N LYS A 145 4.01 11.64 11.74
CA LYS A 145 4.53 12.83 12.44
C LYS A 145 5.14 12.52 13.81
N ASP A 146 4.88 11.37 14.40
CA ASP A 146 5.32 11.02 15.75
C ASP A 146 6.38 9.91 15.71
N GLU A 147 7.61 10.25 16.02
CA GLU A 147 8.77 9.35 16.01
C GLU A 147 8.60 8.10 16.89
N ARG A 148 7.74 8.16 17.90
CA ARG A 148 7.45 7.01 18.79
C ARG A 148 6.83 5.84 18.03
N ASN A 149 6.20 6.12 16.89
CA ASN A 149 5.59 5.11 16.02
C ASN A 149 6.54 4.57 14.94
N LEU A 150 7.79 5.06 14.85
CA LEU A 150 8.74 4.60 13.84
C LEU A 150 9.07 3.12 13.98
N GLY A 151 9.38 2.48 12.87
CA GLY A 151 9.13 1.08 12.67
C GLY A 151 7.64 0.91 12.35
N LEU A 152 7.06 1.85 11.55
CA LEU A 152 5.66 1.85 11.17
C LEU A 152 5.44 0.96 9.94
N LEU A 153 4.75 -0.14 10.13
CA LEU A 153 4.22 -0.97 9.04
C LEU A 153 2.80 -0.56 8.73
N HIS A 154 2.48 -0.28 7.47
CA HIS A 154 1.11 -0.09 7.05
C HIS A 154 0.67 -1.12 6.01
N HIS A 155 -0.56 -1.62 6.11
CA HIS A 155 -1.08 -2.66 5.23
C HIS A 155 -2.59 -2.60 5.02
N CYS A 156 -3.04 -3.21 3.92
CA CYS A 156 -4.44 -3.53 3.69
C CYS A 156 -4.62 -5.04 3.43
N ALA A 157 -5.52 -5.47 2.56
CA ALA A 157 -5.71 -6.89 2.23
C ALA A 157 -4.50 -7.46 1.45
N VAL A 158 -4.13 -6.84 0.33
CA VAL A 158 -3.02 -7.30 -0.54
C VAL A 158 -1.85 -6.32 -0.59
N GLY A 159 -1.94 -5.19 0.11
CA GLY A 159 -0.88 -4.19 0.16
C GLY A 159 -0.72 -3.38 -1.14
N LYS A 160 -1.73 -3.34 -2.00
CA LYS A 160 -1.70 -2.68 -3.31
C LYS A 160 -2.34 -1.29 -3.26
N ASP A 161 -3.67 -1.21 -3.11
CA ASP A 161 -4.47 -0.02 -3.35
C ASP A 161 -4.35 1.00 -2.19
N ARG A 162 -5.02 0.76 -1.07
CA ARG A 162 -4.97 1.62 0.12
C ARG A 162 -3.54 1.83 0.62
N THR A 163 -2.77 0.76 0.64
CA THR A 163 -1.34 0.79 0.99
C THR A 163 -0.51 1.53 -0.05
N GLY A 164 -0.86 1.43 -1.34
CA GLY A 164 -0.20 2.18 -2.41
C GLY A 164 -0.36 3.69 -2.24
N VAL A 165 -1.60 4.13 -2.00
CA VAL A 165 -1.88 5.55 -1.74
C VAL A 165 -1.20 6.02 -0.44
N GLY A 166 -1.31 5.26 0.66
CA GLY A 166 -0.63 5.61 1.91
C GLY A 166 0.88 5.69 1.78
N GLY A 167 1.49 4.77 1.01
CA GLY A 167 2.92 4.81 0.70
C GLY A 167 3.30 6.05 -0.11
N ALA A 168 2.48 6.42 -1.09
CA ALA A 168 2.69 7.65 -1.86
C ALA A 168 2.66 8.89 -0.95
N LEU A 169 1.72 9.00 -0.01
CA LEU A 169 1.63 10.12 0.93
C LEU A 169 2.87 10.23 1.82
N ILE A 170 3.37 9.11 2.35
CA ILE A 170 4.60 9.09 3.15
C ILE A 170 5.79 9.59 2.32
N LEU A 171 5.96 9.05 1.11
CA LEU A 171 7.10 9.38 0.25
C LEU A 171 7.03 10.81 -0.31
N LEU A 172 5.83 11.33 -0.64
CA LEU A 172 5.63 12.74 -1.00
C LEU A 172 6.04 13.68 0.14
N THR A 173 5.70 13.33 1.39
CA THR A 173 6.11 14.11 2.57
C THR A 173 7.64 14.20 2.68
N LEU A 174 8.34 13.14 2.29
CA LEU A 174 9.79 13.04 2.33
C LEU A 174 10.48 13.55 1.05
N ASP A 175 9.76 14.22 0.16
CA ASP A 175 10.30 14.82 -1.06
C ASP A 175 10.85 13.81 -2.08
N VAL A 176 10.32 12.58 -2.07
CA VAL A 176 10.65 11.57 -3.08
C VAL A 176 9.91 11.91 -4.39
N PRO A 177 10.58 11.86 -5.57
CA PRO A 177 9.95 12.14 -6.85
C PRO A 177 8.78 11.20 -7.14
N ARG A 178 7.71 11.72 -7.78
CA ARG A 178 6.50 10.94 -8.11
C ARG A 178 6.82 9.73 -9.00
N GLU A 179 7.81 9.81 -9.87
CA GLU A 179 8.29 8.70 -10.70
C GLU A 179 8.87 7.57 -9.83
N THR A 180 9.62 7.91 -8.81
CA THR A 180 10.18 6.94 -7.84
C THR A 180 9.07 6.32 -6.98
N ILE A 181 8.08 7.11 -6.58
CA ILE A 181 6.88 6.63 -5.87
C ILE A 181 6.10 5.65 -6.76
N MET A 182 5.95 5.97 -8.04
CA MET A 182 5.31 5.07 -9.00
C MET A 182 6.07 3.74 -9.13
N GLN A 183 7.40 3.77 -9.18
CA GLN A 183 8.23 2.56 -9.21
C GLN A 183 8.03 1.68 -7.97
N ASP A 184 7.95 2.28 -6.76
CA ASP A 184 7.59 1.52 -5.55
C ASP A 184 6.19 0.91 -5.66
N TYR A 185 5.22 1.66 -6.14
CA TYR A 185 3.85 1.16 -6.32
C TYR A 185 3.80 -0.03 -7.28
N LEU A 186 4.46 0.08 -8.46
CA LEU A 186 4.49 -0.95 -9.50
C LEU A 186 5.27 -2.21 -9.09
N LEU A 187 6.23 -2.10 -8.16
CA LEU A 187 6.94 -3.25 -7.59
C LEU A 187 5.99 -4.29 -6.98
N THR A 188 4.80 -3.85 -6.57
CA THR A 188 3.72 -4.72 -6.10
C THR A 188 3.36 -5.83 -7.10
N ASN A 189 3.43 -5.58 -8.41
CA ASN A 189 3.09 -6.56 -9.45
C ASN A 189 3.99 -7.80 -9.35
N SER A 190 5.29 -7.61 -9.26
CA SER A 190 6.24 -8.72 -9.10
C SER A 190 6.03 -9.49 -7.79
N LEU A 191 5.71 -8.76 -6.70
CA LEU A 191 5.56 -9.35 -5.36
C LEU A 191 4.22 -10.07 -5.16
N LEU A 192 3.21 -9.77 -5.97
CA LEU A 192 1.89 -10.44 -5.95
C LEU A 192 1.72 -11.49 -7.05
N THR A 193 2.69 -11.68 -7.94
CA THR A 193 2.63 -12.67 -9.03
C THR A 193 2.17 -14.05 -8.56
N PRO A 194 2.69 -14.66 -7.45
CA PRO A 194 2.24 -15.98 -7.03
C PRO A 194 0.76 -16.03 -6.68
N MET A 195 0.23 -14.98 -6.07
CA MET A 195 -1.18 -14.88 -5.71
C MET A 195 -2.06 -14.71 -6.96
N VAL A 196 -1.66 -13.81 -7.87
CA VAL A 196 -2.42 -13.54 -9.11
C VAL A 196 -2.48 -14.80 -9.97
N THR A 197 -1.35 -15.51 -10.16
CA THR A 197 -1.30 -16.77 -10.90
C THR A 197 -2.23 -17.85 -10.28
N GLN A 198 -2.24 -17.95 -8.96
CA GLN A 198 -3.15 -18.92 -8.30
C GLN A 198 -4.63 -18.55 -8.50
N MET A 199 -4.97 -17.25 -8.47
CA MET A 199 -6.35 -16.80 -8.74
C MET A 199 -6.73 -17.02 -10.20
N GLU A 200 -5.84 -16.71 -11.13
CA GLU A 200 -6.01 -16.96 -12.56
C GLU A 200 -6.32 -18.45 -12.84
N GLN A 201 -5.52 -19.37 -12.28
CA GLN A 201 -5.74 -20.81 -12.44
C GLN A 201 -7.13 -21.23 -11.96
N LYS A 202 -7.57 -20.72 -10.80
CA LYS A 202 -8.93 -20.99 -10.28
C LYS A 202 -10.02 -20.45 -11.20
N LEU A 203 -9.83 -19.23 -11.74
CA LEU A 203 -10.77 -18.64 -12.69
C LEU A 203 -10.85 -19.45 -13.98
N LYS A 204 -9.73 -19.85 -14.56
CA LYS A 204 -9.69 -20.67 -15.78
C LYS A 204 -10.33 -22.03 -15.61
N VAL A 205 -10.22 -22.65 -14.43
CA VAL A 205 -10.90 -23.91 -14.13
C VAL A 205 -12.41 -23.70 -14.02
N ALA A 206 -12.85 -22.62 -13.38
CA ALA A 206 -14.28 -22.34 -13.17
C ALA A 206 -14.96 -21.76 -14.42
N TYR A 207 -14.22 -21.04 -15.25
CA TYR A 207 -14.69 -20.28 -16.42
C TYR A 207 -13.67 -20.40 -17.57
N PRO A 208 -13.60 -21.56 -18.28
CA PRO A 208 -12.54 -21.84 -19.28
C PRO A 208 -12.45 -20.83 -20.41
N ASP A 209 -13.58 -20.28 -20.85
CA ASP A 209 -13.69 -19.37 -22.00
C ASP A 209 -13.77 -17.89 -21.57
N ALA A 210 -13.46 -17.58 -20.31
CA ALA A 210 -13.57 -16.23 -19.79
C ALA A 210 -12.46 -15.30 -20.31
N ASP A 211 -12.82 -14.10 -20.75
CA ASP A 211 -11.88 -13.02 -20.98
C ASP A 211 -11.40 -12.44 -19.63
N LEU A 212 -10.15 -12.70 -19.28
CA LEU A 212 -9.54 -12.27 -18.03
C LEU A 212 -8.88 -10.88 -18.10
N THR A 213 -9.05 -10.13 -19.18
CA THR A 213 -8.42 -8.81 -19.36
C THR A 213 -8.71 -7.89 -18.17
N MET A 214 -9.98 -7.74 -17.80
CA MET A 214 -10.38 -6.88 -16.68
C MET A 214 -9.86 -7.41 -15.32
N PHE A 215 -9.79 -8.73 -15.16
CA PHE A 215 -9.16 -9.33 -13.97
C PHE A 215 -7.70 -8.88 -13.82
N TYR A 216 -6.91 -8.96 -14.90
CA TYR A 216 -5.51 -8.52 -14.85
C TYR A 216 -5.39 -7.02 -14.61
N GLU A 217 -6.19 -6.20 -15.27
CA GLU A 217 -6.20 -4.75 -15.09
C GLU A 217 -6.44 -4.35 -13.63
N ILE A 218 -7.42 -4.97 -12.99
CA ILE A 218 -7.79 -4.65 -11.60
C ILE A 218 -6.84 -5.28 -10.59
N MET A 219 -6.30 -6.47 -10.87
CA MET A 219 -5.37 -7.16 -9.95
C MET A 219 -3.96 -6.57 -9.97
N SER A 220 -3.57 -5.93 -11.06
CA SER A 220 -2.27 -5.26 -11.18
C SER A 220 -2.26 -3.90 -10.48
N ALA A 221 -1.09 -3.51 -9.98
CA ALA A 221 -0.78 -2.12 -9.74
C ALA A 221 -0.64 -1.44 -11.12
N ASN A 222 -1.60 -0.60 -11.46
CA ASN A 222 -1.68 0.07 -12.76
C ASN A 222 -1.33 1.55 -12.58
N GLU A 223 -0.41 2.06 -13.43
CA GLU A 223 0.01 3.47 -13.40
C GLU A 223 -1.17 4.44 -13.47
N LYS A 224 -2.21 4.11 -14.24
CA LYS A 224 -3.43 4.90 -14.36
C LYS A 224 -4.06 5.20 -12.99
N PHE A 225 -4.04 4.24 -12.07
CA PHE A 225 -4.69 4.39 -10.76
C PHE A 225 -3.93 5.37 -9.87
N LEU A 226 -2.62 5.22 -9.73
CA LEU A 226 -1.85 6.14 -8.90
C LEU A 226 -1.70 7.51 -9.56
N ASN A 227 -1.60 7.58 -10.89
CA ASN A 227 -1.62 8.85 -11.63
C ASN A 227 -2.94 9.61 -11.43
N ALA A 228 -4.08 8.91 -11.30
CA ALA A 228 -5.34 9.56 -10.99
C ALA A 228 -5.31 10.30 -9.64
N VAL A 229 -4.59 9.76 -8.64
CA VAL A 229 -4.34 10.47 -7.35
C VAL A 229 -3.52 11.74 -7.59
N PHE A 230 -2.41 11.64 -8.32
CA PHE A 230 -1.54 12.80 -8.57
C PHE A 230 -2.24 13.88 -9.38
N ASN A 231 -3.00 13.49 -10.41
CA ASN A 231 -3.78 14.42 -11.23
C ASN A 231 -4.86 15.14 -10.41
N GLU A 232 -5.51 14.45 -9.48
CA GLU A 232 -6.50 15.06 -8.61
C GLU A 232 -5.87 16.04 -7.61
N ILE A 233 -4.65 15.73 -7.12
CA ILE A 233 -3.85 16.68 -6.32
C ILE A 233 -3.56 17.93 -7.15
N ASP A 234 -3.04 17.78 -8.37
CA ASP A 234 -2.68 18.89 -9.26
C ASP A 234 -3.90 19.72 -9.70
N THR A 235 -5.09 19.12 -9.74
CA THR A 235 -6.33 19.81 -10.03
C THR A 235 -6.80 20.70 -8.88
N ARG A 236 -6.55 20.29 -7.62
CA ARG A 236 -7.08 20.98 -6.44
C ARG A 236 -6.06 21.89 -5.73
N TYR A 237 -4.78 21.64 -5.93
CA TYR A 237 -3.70 22.32 -5.20
C TYR A 237 -2.60 22.76 -6.15
N GLU A 238 -1.93 23.86 -5.77
CA GLU A 238 -0.79 24.39 -6.53
C GLU A 238 0.49 23.53 -6.36
N SER A 239 0.56 22.75 -5.27
CA SER A 239 1.70 21.89 -4.98
C SER A 239 1.33 20.71 -4.05
N ASP A 240 2.18 19.66 -4.06
CA ASP A 240 2.11 18.58 -3.07
C ASP A 240 2.20 19.12 -1.64
N ALA A 241 2.93 20.21 -1.41
CA ALA A 241 3.07 20.81 -0.08
C ALA A 241 1.74 21.42 0.41
N ASP A 242 0.99 22.09 -0.46
CA ASP A 242 -0.31 22.67 -0.11
C ASP A 242 -1.34 21.58 0.16
N PHE A 243 -1.34 20.53 -0.65
CA PHE A 243 -2.15 19.32 -0.40
C PHE A 243 -1.84 18.67 0.96
N LEU A 244 -0.55 18.45 1.27
CA LEU A 244 -0.13 17.83 2.53
C LEU A 244 -0.49 18.70 3.73
N GLN A 245 -0.40 20.03 3.58
CA GLN A 245 -0.79 20.96 4.64
C GLN A 245 -2.29 20.93 4.89
N ASP A 246 -3.11 21.01 3.83
CA ASP A 246 -4.56 21.07 3.93
C ASP A 246 -5.15 19.76 4.47
N GLN A 247 -4.79 18.63 3.85
CA GLN A 247 -5.40 17.34 4.18
C GLN A 247 -4.85 16.71 5.47
N PHE A 248 -3.59 16.96 5.83
CA PHE A 248 -2.88 16.25 6.91
C PHE A 248 -2.23 17.16 7.94
N GLY A 249 -2.35 18.48 7.80
CA GLY A 249 -1.73 19.44 8.70
C GLY A 249 -0.20 19.36 8.70
N ILE A 250 0.41 19.00 7.55
CA ILE A 250 1.86 18.95 7.37
C ILE A 250 2.31 20.27 6.75
N SER A 251 2.48 21.28 7.58
CA SER A 251 3.02 22.59 7.15
C SER A 251 4.43 22.46 6.58
N LYS A 252 4.88 23.49 5.85
CA LYS A 252 6.29 23.57 5.34
C LYS A 252 7.31 23.37 6.46
N GLN A 253 7.06 23.89 7.64
CA GLN A 253 7.92 23.71 8.80
C GLN A 253 7.91 22.25 9.28
N ILE A 254 6.76 21.65 9.51
CA ILE A 254 6.64 20.26 9.94
C ILE A 254 7.27 19.34 8.89
N ARG A 255 7.04 19.59 7.59
CA ARG A 255 7.64 18.80 6.51
C ARG A 255 9.17 18.87 6.57
N ALA A 256 9.75 20.07 6.77
CA ALA A 256 11.20 20.22 6.92
C ALA A 256 11.77 19.50 8.15
N GLU A 257 11.06 19.53 9.27
CA GLU A 257 11.43 18.79 10.48
C GLU A 257 11.42 17.27 10.25
N LEU A 258 10.38 16.73 9.58
CA LEU A 258 10.30 15.30 9.23
C LEU A 258 11.42 14.90 8.27
N GLN A 259 11.72 15.72 7.27
CA GLN A 259 12.82 15.48 6.33
C GLN A 259 14.17 15.51 7.04
N ALA A 260 14.40 16.45 7.98
CA ALA A 260 15.64 16.49 8.76
C ALA A 260 15.84 15.23 9.62
N LYS A 261 14.76 14.60 10.10
CA LYS A 261 14.80 13.42 10.95
C LYS A 261 14.88 12.12 10.15
N TYR A 262 14.17 12.02 9.03
CA TYR A 262 13.94 10.77 8.31
C TYR A 262 14.79 10.61 7.05
N LEU A 263 15.56 11.62 6.68
CA LEU A 263 16.51 11.59 5.55
C LEU A 263 17.96 11.58 6.03
N GLU A 264 18.83 10.93 5.24
CA GLU A 264 20.27 10.88 5.39
C GLU A 264 20.99 11.30 4.10
#